data_e824a793eb5c95b326d99ed0abc385b7
#
_entry.id   e824a793eb5c95b326d99ed0abc385b7
#
_cell.length_a   1.000
_cell.length_b   1.000
_cell.length_c   1.000
_cell.angle_alpha   90.00
_cell.angle_beta   90.00
_cell.angle_gamma   90.00
#
_symmetry.space_group_name_H-M   'P 1'
#
loop_
_entity.id
_entity.type
_entity.pdbx_description
1 polymer ?
#
loop_
_entity_poly.entity_id
_entity_poly.type
_entity_poly.pdbx_seq_one_letter_code
_entity_poly.pdbx_strand_id
1 'polypeptide(L)'
;FIRAKKIIEVAKEKNKKVALHVWGSSISLMSALHLSIAADVDWLEVPTVKLDILSNEFEVIKQIIKDKDYSLQNGLGVKITDETKSKYPFVKNSGYKI
;
A
#
# COMPACT_ATOMS: atom_id res chain seq x y z
N PHE A 1 -6.31 6.65 -5.57
CA PHE A 1 -5.20 7.59 -5.81
C PHE A 1 -5.68 9.02 -6.02
N ILE A 2 -6.53 9.32 -7.03
CA ILE A 2 -6.91 10.69 -7.42
C ILE A 2 -7.52 11.48 -6.26
N ARG A 3 -8.48 10.90 -5.54
CA ARG A 3 -9.12 11.59 -4.38
C ARG A 3 -8.13 11.81 -3.24
N ALA A 4 -7.31 10.82 -2.93
CA ALA A 4 -6.31 10.94 -1.88
C ALA A 4 -5.28 12.03 -2.21
N LYS A 5 -4.80 12.09 -3.47
CA LYS A 5 -3.90 13.15 -3.91
C LYS A 5 -4.49 14.54 -3.68
N LYS A 6 -5.75 14.78 -4.06
CA LYS A 6 -6.44 16.06 -3.81
C LYS A 6 -6.53 16.42 -2.32
N ILE A 7 -6.78 15.43 -1.46
CA ILE A 7 -6.82 15.65 0.00
C ILE A 7 -5.44 16.06 0.51
N ILE A 8 -4.38 15.40 0.04
CA ILE A 8 -2.99 15.72 0.40
C ILE A 8 -2.64 17.14 -0.04
N GLU A 9 -2.99 17.52 -1.27
CA GLU A 9 -2.76 18.87 -1.80
C GLU A 9 -3.43 19.93 -0.90
N VAL A 10 -4.71 19.76 -0.57
CA VAL A 10 -5.44 20.68 0.33
C VAL A 10 -4.84 20.72 1.73
N ALA A 11 -4.38 19.60 2.26
CA ALA A 11 -3.74 19.56 3.56
C ALA A 11 -2.42 20.35 3.55
N LYS A 12 -1.61 20.19 2.51
CA LYS A 12 -0.36 20.94 2.32
C LYS A 12 -0.59 22.45 2.18
N GLU A 13 -1.57 22.85 1.40
CA GLU A 13 -1.95 24.28 1.29
C GLU A 13 -2.31 24.90 2.65
N LYS A 14 -2.84 24.10 3.56
CA LYS A 14 -3.18 24.50 4.93
C LYS A 14 -2.08 24.24 5.95
N ASN A 15 -0.86 23.92 5.52
CA ASN A 15 0.26 23.56 6.40
C ASN A 15 -0.08 22.43 7.39
N LYS A 16 -0.90 21.47 6.94
CA LYS A 16 -1.24 20.30 7.73
C LYS A 16 -0.41 19.12 7.27
N LYS A 17 0.05 18.33 8.24
CA LYS A 17 0.77 17.09 8.00
C LYS A 17 -0.21 15.97 7.64
N VAL A 18 0.27 15.03 6.83
CA VAL A 18 -0.52 13.90 6.34
C VAL A 18 0.16 12.59 6.71
N ALA A 19 -0.60 11.69 7.32
CA ALA A 19 -0.23 10.30 7.52
C ALA A 19 -1.17 9.42 6.71
N LEU A 20 -0.62 8.55 5.87
CA LEU A 20 -1.43 7.58 5.13
C LEU A 20 -1.70 6.37 6.03
N HIS A 21 -2.99 6.14 6.32
CA HIS A 21 -3.43 4.93 7.00
C HIS A 21 -3.38 3.73 6.06
N VAL A 22 -2.77 2.64 6.52
CA VAL A 22 -2.66 1.39 5.75
C VAL A 22 -3.15 0.23 6.60
N TRP A 23 -4.24 -0.37 6.16
CA TRP A 23 -4.74 -1.63 6.69
C TRP A 23 -5.10 -2.56 5.54
N GLY A 24 -4.56 -3.76 5.52
CA GLY A 24 -4.84 -4.73 4.46
C GLY A 24 -3.60 -5.46 3.96
N SER A 25 -3.65 -5.88 2.71
CA SER A 25 -2.58 -6.67 2.08
C SER A 25 -1.36 -5.81 1.69
N SER A 26 -0.28 -6.48 1.28
CA SER A 26 0.89 -5.82 0.69
C SER A 26 0.55 -4.97 -0.55
N ILE A 27 -0.53 -5.29 -1.28
CA ILE A 27 -1.03 -4.45 -2.37
C ILE A 27 -1.45 -3.07 -1.85
N SER A 28 -2.15 -3.02 -0.72
CA SER A 28 -2.56 -1.76 -0.09
C SER A 28 -1.34 -0.96 0.38
N LEU A 29 -0.36 -1.63 1.00
CA LEU A 29 0.86 -0.98 1.47
C LEU A 29 1.69 -0.44 0.30
N MET A 30 1.87 -1.21 -0.78
CA MET A 30 2.57 -0.72 -1.98
C MET A 30 1.84 0.44 -2.64
N SER A 31 0.52 0.38 -2.73
CA SER A 31 -0.26 1.49 -3.25
C SER A 31 -0.06 2.77 -2.42
N ALA A 32 -0.07 2.64 -1.11
CA ALA A 32 0.17 3.78 -0.21
C ALA A 32 1.62 4.28 -0.30
N LEU A 33 2.61 3.38 -0.44
CA LEU A 33 4.01 3.75 -0.65
C LEU A 33 4.19 4.56 -1.94
N HIS A 34 3.65 4.08 -3.06
CA HIS A 34 3.69 4.84 -4.32
C HIS A 34 3.06 6.22 -4.19
N LEU A 35 1.92 6.31 -3.51
CA LEU A 35 1.25 7.59 -3.28
C LEU A 35 2.07 8.50 -2.35
N SER A 36 2.66 7.96 -1.29
CA SER A 36 3.47 8.73 -0.35
C SER A 36 4.69 9.35 -1.01
N ILE A 37 5.36 8.60 -1.89
CA ILE A 37 6.52 9.08 -2.65
C ILE A 37 6.07 10.14 -3.67
N ALA A 38 5.03 9.83 -4.46
CA ALA A 38 4.55 10.72 -5.52
C ALA A 38 3.95 12.04 -5.02
N ALA A 39 3.40 12.04 -3.82
CA ALA A 39 2.77 13.20 -3.20
C ALA A 39 3.60 13.80 -2.06
N ASP A 40 4.80 13.28 -1.80
CA ASP A 40 5.69 13.72 -0.72
C ASP A 40 4.94 13.85 0.60
N VAL A 41 4.44 12.72 1.10
CA VAL A 41 3.65 12.64 2.34
C VAL A 41 4.58 12.54 3.55
N ASP A 42 4.21 13.16 4.66
CA ASP A 42 5.04 13.20 5.88
C ASP A 42 5.26 11.83 6.51
N TRP A 43 4.22 10.98 6.55
CA TRP A 43 4.27 9.66 7.17
C TRP A 43 3.45 8.62 6.41
N LEU A 44 3.96 7.41 6.42
CA LEU A 44 3.28 6.20 5.96
C LEU A 44 3.15 5.24 7.14
N GLU A 45 1.93 4.84 7.46
CA GLU A 45 1.70 3.78 8.43
C GLU A 45 2.09 2.42 7.84
N VAL A 46 2.84 1.64 8.60
CA VAL A 46 3.20 0.27 8.25
C VAL A 46 2.57 -0.66 9.28
N PRO A 47 1.64 -1.54 8.90
CA PRO A 47 1.03 -2.48 9.83
C PRO A 47 2.07 -3.37 10.51
N THR A 48 1.94 -3.53 11.82
CA THR A 48 2.81 -4.40 12.63
C THR A 48 2.33 -5.85 12.66
N VAL A 49 1.07 -6.07 12.31
CA VAL A 49 0.46 -7.40 12.27
C VAL A 49 0.79 -8.06 10.94
N LYS A 50 1.33 -9.27 10.98
CA LYS A 50 1.48 -10.11 9.79
C LYS A 50 0.10 -10.53 9.32
N LEU A 51 -0.39 -9.90 8.28
CA LEU A 51 -1.55 -10.40 7.56
C LEU A 51 -1.08 -11.52 6.65
N ASP A 52 -1.75 -12.66 6.74
CA ASP A 52 -1.33 -13.92 6.10
C ASP A 52 -1.28 -13.84 4.55
N ILE A 53 -2.02 -12.90 3.99
CA ILE A 53 -2.03 -12.63 2.55
C ILE A 53 -0.81 -11.81 2.17
N LEU A 54 0.10 -12.39 1.41
CA LEU A 54 1.29 -11.74 0.86
C LEU A 54 2.33 -11.35 1.94
N SER A 55 2.55 -12.22 2.94
CA SER A 55 3.49 -11.94 4.04
C SER A 55 4.95 -11.80 3.57
N ASN A 56 5.34 -12.51 2.51
CA ASN A 56 6.70 -12.45 1.97
C ASN A 56 6.97 -11.09 1.31
N GLU A 57 6.01 -10.59 0.54
CA GLU A 57 6.10 -9.27 -0.09
C GLU A 57 6.11 -8.15 0.95
N PHE A 58 5.49 -8.39 2.11
CA PHE A 58 5.46 -7.41 3.20
C PHE A 58 6.87 -7.15 3.76
N GLU A 59 7.67 -8.17 3.94
CA GLU A 59 9.06 -8.01 4.42
C GLU A 59 9.94 -7.33 3.36
N VAL A 60 9.73 -7.63 2.08
CA VAL A 60 10.40 -6.92 0.98
C VAL A 60 10.05 -5.43 0.98
N ILE A 61 8.78 -5.09 1.17
CA ILE A 61 8.34 -3.69 1.23
C ILE A 61 8.95 -2.96 2.42
N LYS A 62 8.99 -3.60 3.58
CA LYS A 62 9.67 -3.03 4.76
C LYS A 62 11.14 -2.75 4.49
N GLN A 63 11.82 -3.65 3.78
CA GLN A 63 13.22 -3.46 3.44
C GLN A 63 13.39 -2.28 2.48
N ILE A 64 12.55 -2.17 1.44
CA ILE A 64 12.54 -1.03 0.51
C ILE A 64 12.36 0.29 1.27
N ILE A 65 11.43 0.34 2.21
CA ILE A 65 11.18 1.54 3.03
C ILE A 65 12.40 1.86 3.90
N LYS A 66 13.00 0.85 4.52
CA LYS A 66 14.18 1.00 5.39
C LYS A 66 15.40 1.49 4.64
N ASP A 67 15.66 0.92 3.47
CA ASP A 67 16.83 1.24 2.66
C ASP A 67 16.64 2.52 1.84
N LYS A 68 15.41 3.05 1.80
CA LYS A 68 15.02 4.18 0.95
C LYS A 68 15.33 3.95 -0.53
N ASP A 69 15.40 2.69 -0.93
CA ASP A 69 15.57 2.31 -2.33
C ASP A 69 14.20 2.22 -3.00
N TYR A 70 13.79 3.33 -3.56
CA TYR A 70 12.51 3.46 -4.25
C TYR A 70 12.61 3.19 -5.76
N SER A 71 13.55 2.38 -6.20
CA SER A 71 13.62 1.84 -7.56
C SER A 71 12.43 0.87 -7.80
N LEU A 72 11.25 1.46 -7.85
CA LEU A 72 9.99 0.71 -7.93
C LEU A 72 9.88 0.02 -9.29
N GLN A 73 9.51 -1.25 -9.26
CA GLN A 73 9.21 -2.01 -10.47
C GLN A 73 7.94 -1.47 -11.16
N ASN A 74 7.74 -1.83 -12.43
CA ASN A 74 6.53 -1.46 -13.17
C ASN A 74 5.24 -1.86 -12.42
N GLY A 75 4.24 -1.00 -12.46
CA GLY A 75 3.00 -1.17 -11.71
C GLY A 75 3.22 -0.97 -10.21
N LEU A 76 2.59 -1.79 -9.39
CA LEU A 76 2.77 -1.76 -7.93
C LEU A 76 3.98 -2.56 -7.44
N GLY A 77 4.69 -3.28 -8.32
CA GLY A 77 5.80 -4.13 -7.94
C GLY A 77 5.42 -5.37 -7.12
N VAL A 78 4.13 -5.67 -6.97
CA VAL A 78 3.63 -6.83 -6.23
C VAL A 78 3.21 -7.92 -7.20
N LYS A 79 3.69 -9.14 -6.98
CA LYS A 79 3.29 -10.33 -7.75
C LYS A 79 2.31 -11.16 -6.95
N ILE A 80 1.16 -11.47 -7.54
CA ILE A 80 0.23 -12.44 -6.98
C ILE A 80 0.64 -13.81 -7.51
N THR A 81 1.19 -14.66 -6.64
CA THR A 81 1.65 -16.00 -6.99
C THR A 81 0.47 -16.96 -7.21
N ASP A 82 0.72 -18.08 -7.88
CA ASP A 82 -0.32 -19.09 -8.05
C ASP A 82 -0.66 -19.78 -6.73
N GLU A 83 0.29 -19.87 -5.80
CA GLU A 83 0.03 -20.29 -4.42
C GLU A 83 -0.97 -19.35 -3.74
N THR A 84 -0.75 -18.05 -3.83
CA THR A 84 -1.68 -17.04 -3.27
C THR A 84 -3.08 -17.16 -3.90
N LYS A 85 -3.16 -17.34 -5.21
CA LYS A 85 -4.46 -17.53 -5.90
C LYS A 85 -5.18 -18.80 -5.47
N SER A 86 -4.44 -19.87 -5.24
CA SER A 86 -4.99 -21.15 -4.77
C SER A 86 -5.48 -21.07 -3.32
N LYS A 87 -4.74 -20.38 -2.46
CA LYS A 87 -5.08 -20.20 -1.05
C LYS A 87 -6.25 -19.24 -0.86
N TYR A 88 -6.35 -18.23 -1.73
CA TYR A 88 -7.41 -17.19 -1.70
C TYR A 88 -8.11 -17.08 -3.05
N PRO A 89 -8.90 -18.09 -3.45
CA PRO A 89 -9.57 -18.09 -4.75
C PRO A 89 -10.61 -16.97 -4.80
N PHE A 90 -10.80 -16.41 -5.98
CA PHE A 90 -11.91 -15.48 -6.21
C PHE A 90 -13.25 -16.22 -6.04
N VAL A 91 -14.08 -15.74 -5.12
CA VAL A 91 -15.42 -16.24 -4.92
C VAL A 91 -16.42 -15.18 -5.38
N LYS A 92 -17.20 -15.50 -6.42
CA LYS A 92 -18.22 -14.58 -6.94
C LYS A 92 -19.21 -14.22 -5.82
N ASN A 93 -19.50 -12.94 -5.68
CA ASN A 93 -20.40 -12.39 -4.64
C ASN A 93 -19.87 -12.46 -3.20
N SER A 94 -18.59 -12.71 -2.98
CA SER A 94 -17.99 -12.69 -1.62
C SER A 94 -17.61 -11.29 -1.13
N GLY A 95 -17.80 -10.26 -1.93
CA GLY A 95 -17.50 -8.87 -1.55
C GLY A 95 -18.53 -8.27 -0.60
N TYR A 96 -18.20 -7.11 -0.03
CA TYR A 96 -19.16 -6.35 0.75
C TYR A 96 -20.35 -5.95 -0.13
N LYS A 97 -21.55 -6.33 0.28
CA LYS A 97 -22.78 -5.78 -0.29
C LYS A 97 -22.99 -4.43 0.38
N ILE A 98 -22.86 -3.37 -0.39
CA ILE A 98 -23.26 -2.03 0.02
C ILE A 98 -24.77 -1.90 -0.17
#